data_5279e9ceacc3a22e1d2f738b4e0aafe8
#
_entry.id   5279e9ceacc3a22e1d2f738b4e0aafe8
#
_cell.length_a   1.000
_cell.length_b   1.000
_cell.length_c   1.000
_cell.angle_alpha   90.00
_cell.angle_beta   90.00
_cell.angle_gamma   90.00
#
_symmetry.space_group_name_H-M   'P 1'
#
loop_
_entity.id
_entity.type
_entity.pdbx_description
1 polymer ?
#
loop_
_entity_poly.entity_id
_entity_poly.type
_entity_poly.pdbx_seq_one_letter_code
_entity_poly.pdbx_strand_id
1 'polypeptide(L)'
;MAGADFGAAAARFEKDGSVERWAAVTGIWSGEQLRVERQDAPVSEPAAHARWVTPPCPAPDGGWPATERRGDIELSYDLGDLASTGAATAITLFHPGKNQAVLVVAAADPAAVEARLRPQLGRSLCVVPSRWTQDQLDAVRDHLHQRWQHWNLLRLGPQHGQDGQAHIAAGLVRVLPEIAVWATSLPSGILTLEPWLTPVRGDRGTTS
;
A
#
# COMPACT_ATOMS: atom_id res chain seq x y z
N MET A 1 12.40 6.43 20.80
CA MET A 1 13.53 7.11 20.13
C MET A 1 14.07 8.17 21.07
N ALA A 2 15.29 8.03 21.52
CA ALA A 2 15.95 9.06 22.34
C ALA A 2 16.90 9.85 21.44
N GLY A 3 16.87 11.19 21.50
CA GLY A 3 17.82 12.08 20.83
C GLY A 3 17.39 12.68 19.49
N ALA A 4 16.18 12.42 18.99
CA ALA A 4 15.69 13.14 17.81
C ALA A 4 15.19 14.54 18.18
N ASP A 5 15.71 15.57 17.52
CA ASP A 5 15.23 16.95 17.67
C ASP A 5 14.17 17.25 16.60
N PHE A 6 12.95 17.46 17.03
CA PHE A 6 11.82 17.80 16.16
C PHE A 6 11.60 19.33 16.09
N GLY A 7 12.63 20.17 16.31
CA GLY A 7 12.59 21.63 16.21
C GLY A 7 11.83 22.12 14.96
N ALA A 8 11.56 23.33 14.81
CA ALA A 8 10.96 24.20 13.77
C ALA A 8 10.36 23.67 12.43
N ALA A 9 10.28 22.37 12.17
CA ALA A 9 9.64 21.84 10.96
C ALA A 9 8.10 21.95 11.05
N ALA A 10 7.43 22.08 9.92
CA ALA A 10 5.98 22.16 9.82
C ALA A 10 5.31 21.02 10.61
N ALA A 11 4.71 21.36 11.73
CA ALA A 11 4.00 20.42 12.58
C ALA A 11 2.58 20.26 12.09
N ARG A 12 2.10 19.03 11.98
CA ARG A 12 0.69 18.74 11.89
C ARG A 12 0.18 18.55 13.32
N PHE A 13 -0.77 19.36 13.74
CA PHE A 13 -1.43 19.19 15.03
C PHE A 13 -2.59 18.21 14.87
N GLU A 14 -2.56 17.12 15.59
CA GLU A 14 -3.70 16.22 15.72
C GLU A 14 -4.66 16.71 16.82
N LYS A 15 -5.90 16.21 16.81
CA LYS A 15 -6.96 16.62 17.75
C LYS A 15 -6.63 16.38 19.22
N ASP A 16 -5.70 15.48 19.52
CA ASP A 16 -5.26 15.12 20.88
C ASP A 16 -4.05 15.96 21.35
N GLY A 17 -3.58 16.91 20.54
CA GLY A 17 -2.40 17.70 20.85
C GLY A 17 -1.07 17.03 20.52
N SER A 18 -1.07 15.85 19.92
CA SER A 18 0.14 15.21 19.41
C SER A 18 0.67 15.98 18.18
N VAL A 19 1.99 15.93 17.98
CA VAL A 19 2.66 16.59 16.85
C VAL A 19 3.37 15.53 16.03
N GLU A 20 2.88 15.25 14.84
CA GLU A 20 3.55 14.37 13.89
C GLU A 20 4.50 15.15 12.99
N ARG A 21 5.72 14.63 12.85
CA ARG A 21 6.75 15.17 11.97
C ARG A 21 7.55 14.05 11.34
N TRP A 22 7.98 14.28 10.12
CA TRP A 22 8.82 13.35 9.40
C TRP A 22 10.28 13.81 9.44
N ALA A 23 11.17 12.94 9.84
CA ALA A 23 12.61 13.17 9.82
C ALA A 23 13.34 11.93 9.34
N ALA A 24 14.35 12.11 8.51
CA ALA A 24 15.29 11.06 8.20
C ALA A 24 16.37 11.04 9.27
N VAL A 25 16.57 9.90 9.90
CA VAL A 25 17.57 9.74 10.95
C VAL A 25 18.51 8.57 10.63
N THR A 26 19.77 8.71 10.97
CA THR A 26 20.77 7.63 10.91
C THR A 26 21.29 7.37 12.31
N GLY A 27 21.48 6.11 12.67
CA GLY A 27 21.94 5.75 14.01
C GLY A 27 22.19 4.26 14.17
N ILE A 28 22.51 3.87 15.38
CA ILE A 28 22.77 2.48 15.75
C ILE A 28 21.53 1.90 16.42
N TRP A 29 21.05 0.79 15.87
CA TRP A 29 19.97 0.01 16.44
C TRP A 29 20.50 -1.02 17.44
N SER A 30 20.03 -0.96 18.69
CA SER A 30 20.47 -1.87 19.78
C SER A 30 19.52 -3.04 20.06
N GLY A 31 18.53 -3.26 19.16
CA GLY A 31 17.49 -4.29 19.32
C GLY A 31 16.16 -3.73 19.81
N GLU A 32 16.15 -2.74 20.67
CA GLU A 32 14.93 -2.10 21.19
C GLU A 32 14.91 -0.58 20.96
N GLN A 33 16.07 0.04 20.83
CA GLN A 33 16.23 1.48 20.73
C GLN A 33 17.10 1.87 19.55
N LEU A 34 16.71 2.92 18.83
CA LEU A 34 17.57 3.61 17.87
C LEU A 34 18.30 4.75 18.58
N ARG A 35 19.62 4.63 18.71
CA ARG A 35 20.47 5.76 19.10
C ARG A 35 20.75 6.59 17.86
N VAL A 36 20.14 7.76 17.77
CA VAL A 36 20.32 8.67 16.64
C VAL A 36 21.72 9.28 16.69
N GLU A 37 22.47 9.15 15.60
CA GLU A 37 23.81 9.74 15.43
C GLU A 37 23.75 10.94 14.48
N ARG A 38 22.81 10.94 13.52
CA ARG A 38 22.58 12.03 12.60
C ARG A 38 21.09 12.15 12.31
N GLN A 39 20.61 13.37 12.27
CA GLN A 39 19.28 13.73 11.81
C GLN A 39 19.44 14.68 10.63
N ASP A 40 18.88 14.29 9.49
CA ASP A 40 18.83 15.14 8.31
C ASP A 40 17.69 16.17 8.46
N ALA A 41 17.67 17.18 7.57
CA ALA A 41 16.60 18.15 7.54
C ALA A 41 15.22 17.46 7.47
N PRO A 42 14.16 18.10 8.03
CA PRO A 42 12.83 17.50 7.97
C PRO A 42 12.46 17.15 6.54
N VAL A 43 12.02 15.90 6.34
CA VAL A 43 11.52 15.44 5.05
C VAL A 43 10.02 15.70 4.98
N SER A 44 9.54 15.97 3.78
CA SER A 44 8.11 16.02 3.53
C SER A 44 7.48 14.67 3.91
N GLU A 45 6.26 14.72 4.43
CA GLU A 45 5.46 13.51 4.61
C GLU A 45 5.55 12.66 3.34
N PRO A 46 5.85 11.36 3.44
CA PRO A 46 5.79 10.49 2.28
C PRO A 46 4.44 10.69 1.60
N ALA A 47 4.45 10.96 0.30
CA ALA A 47 3.23 11.28 -0.43
C ALA A 47 2.15 10.26 -0.09
N ALA A 48 1.13 10.71 0.64
CA ALA A 48 0.01 9.87 1.01
C ALA A 48 -0.60 9.36 -0.31
N HIS A 49 -0.42 8.07 -0.54
CA HIS A 49 -0.97 7.32 -1.66
C HIS A 49 -0.82 8.03 -3.02
N ALA A 50 0.20 7.62 -3.78
CA ALA A 50 0.30 8.02 -5.18
C ALA A 50 -1.09 7.80 -5.82
N ARG A 51 -1.69 8.87 -6.34
CA ARG A 51 -2.95 8.75 -7.06
C ARG A 51 -2.71 7.82 -8.23
N TRP A 52 -3.47 6.75 -8.29
CA TRP A 52 -3.45 5.84 -9.42
C TRP A 52 -3.91 6.59 -10.67
N VAL A 53 -2.99 6.90 -11.57
CA VAL A 53 -3.29 7.73 -12.77
C VAL A 53 -3.45 6.91 -14.03
N THR A 54 -2.85 5.74 -14.12
CA THR A 54 -2.89 4.91 -15.32
C THR A 54 -3.59 3.59 -15.03
N PRO A 55 -4.88 3.43 -15.43
CA PRO A 55 -5.56 2.16 -15.30
C PRO A 55 -4.84 1.04 -16.07
N PRO A 56 -4.84 -0.21 -15.58
CA PRO A 56 -4.18 -1.33 -16.24
C PRO A 56 -4.88 -1.78 -17.54
N CYS A 57 -6.15 -1.40 -17.75
CA CYS A 57 -6.84 -1.63 -19.01
C CYS A 57 -6.54 -0.53 -20.02
N PRO A 58 -6.57 -0.83 -21.33
CA PRO A 58 -6.53 0.19 -22.36
C PRO A 58 -7.75 1.11 -22.24
N ALA A 59 -7.55 2.39 -22.53
CA ALA A 59 -8.67 3.32 -22.59
C ALA A 59 -9.65 2.90 -23.70
N PRO A 60 -10.96 3.00 -23.46
CA PRO A 60 -11.95 2.73 -24.50
C PRO A 60 -11.87 3.79 -25.61
N ASP A 61 -12.48 3.51 -26.78
CA ASP A 61 -12.56 4.46 -27.88
C ASP A 61 -13.13 5.80 -27.42
N GLY A 62 -12.40 6.89 -27.72
CA GLY A 62 -12.70 8.24 -27.25
C GLY A 62 -12.28 8.52 -25.82
N GLY A 63 -11.48 7.65 -25.20
CA GLY A 63 -10.91 7.83 -23.86
C GLY A 63 -11.85 7.50 -22.71
N TRP A 64 -11.35 7.67 -21.49
CA TRP A 64 -12.14 7.50 -20.28
C TRP A 64 -13.18 8.61 -20.14
N PRO A 65 -14.43 8.30 -19.75
CA PRO A 65 -15.46 9.32 -19.63
C PRO A 65 -15.15 10.29 -18.49
N ALA A 66 -15.62 11.53 -18.64
CA ALA A 66 -15.62 12.46 -17.53
C ALA A 66 -16.69 12.05 -16.50
N THR A 67 -16.32 12.09 -15.24
CA THR A 67 -17.24 11.93 -14.11
C THR A 67 -17.75 13.32 -13.71
N GLU A 68 -19.04 13.56 -13.81
CA GLU A 68 -19.64 14.86 -13.51
C GLU A 68 -19.56 15.22 -12.03
N ARG A 69 -19.44 14.25 -11.13
CA ARG A 69 -19.28 14.46 -9.69
C ARG A 69 -18.21 13.54 -9.11
N ARG A 70 -17.43 14.07 -8.19
CA ARG A 70 -16.37 13.36 -7.44
C ARG A 70 -16.90 12.21 -6.54
N GLY A 71 -18.22 12.04 -6.47
CA GLY A 71 -18.94 11.02 -5.69
C GLY A 71 -19.81 10.08 -6.50
N ASP A 72 -19.85 10.21 -7.85
CA ASP A 72 -20.82 9.46 -8.68
C ASP A 72 -20.43 7.99 -8.92
N ILE A 73 -19.20 7.58 -8.55
CA ILE A 73 -18.94 6.17 -8.29
C ILE A 73 -19.24 5.96 -6.79
N GLU A 74 -20.50 6.12 -6.42
CA GLU A 74 -20.95 5.60 -5.14
C GLU A 74 -20.68 4.11 -5.17
N LEU A 75 -19.80 3.69 -4.24
CA LEU A 75 -19.49 2.30 -3.97
C LEU A 75 -20.79 1.66 -3.50
N SER A 76 -21.62 1.23 -4.44
CA SER A 76 -22.91 0.61 -4.17
C SER A 76 -22.68 -0.68 -3.37
N TYR A 77 -23.73 -1.15 -2.71
CA TYR A 77 -23.74 -2.41 -1.96
C TYR A 77 -23.17 -3.60 -2.77
N ASP A 78 -23.26 -3.54 -4.10
CA ASP A 78 -22.74 -4.55 -5.01
C ASP A 78 -21.22 -4.74 -4.95
N LEU A 79 -20.45 -3.68 -4.63
CA LEU A 79 -18.99 -3.78 -4.49
C LEU A 79 -18.61 -4.43 -3.15
N GLY A 80 -19.37 -4.17 -2.10
CA GLY A 80 -19.19 -4.84 -0.81
C GLY A 80 -19.38 -6.36 -0.92
N ASP A 81 -20.37 -6.78 -1.66
CA ASP A 81 -20.64 -8.20 -1.92
C ASP A 81 -19.52 -8.88 -2.72
N LEU A 82 -18.96 -8.20 -3.74
CA LEU A 82 -17.86 -8.76 -4.52
C LEU A 82 -16.62 -9.00 -3.66
N ALA A 83 -16.33 -8.10 -2.75
CA ALA A 83 -15.22 -8.26 -1.81
C ALA A 83 -15.49 -9.36 -0.77
N SER A 84 -16.70 -9.37 -0.18
CA SER A 84 -17.07 -10.32 0.88
C SER A 84 -17.19 -11.77 0.39
N THR A 85 -17.56 -11.96 -0.87
CA THR A 85 -17.65 -13.29 -1.50
C THR A 85 -16.33 -13.77 -2.11
N GLY A 86 -15.29 -12.93 -2.10
CA GLY A 86 -14.01 -13.23 -2.74
C GLY A 86 -14.06 -13.21 -4.28
N ALA A 87 -15.16 -12.75 -4.87
CA ALA A 87 -15.28 -12.60 -6.31
C ALA A 87 -14.33 -11.52 -6.86
N ALA A 88 -14.04 -10.49 -6.05
CA ALA A 88 -13.01 -9.50 -6.31
C ALA A 88 -11.97 -9.53 -5.18
N THR A 89 -10.70 -9.58 -5.55
CA THR A 89 -9.56 -9.51 -4.62
C THR A 89 -9.05 -8.09 -4.43
N ALA A 90 -9.31 -7.20 -5.39
CA ALA A 90 -8.98 -5.79 -5.32
C ALA A 90 -10.08 -4.94 -5.98
N ILE A 91 -10.39 -3.81 -5.36
CA ILE A 91 -11.26 -2.77 -5.91
C ILE A 91 -10.60 -1.43 -5.65
N THR A 92 -10.21 -0.73 -6.72
CA THR A 92 -9.40 0.49 -6.61
C THR A 92 -9.89 1.56 -7.59
N LEU A 93 -9.86 2.81 -7.17
CA LEU A 93 -10.25 3.93 -8.02
C LEU A 93 -9.03 4.61 -8.63
N PHE A 94 -8.96 4.65 -9.94
CA PHE A 94 -7.93 5.34 -10.72
C PHE A 94 -8.45 6.69 -11.23
N HIS A 95 -7.55 7.65 -11.37
CA HIS A 95 -7.87 8.99 -11.85
C HIS A 95 -6.97 9.36 -13.05
N PRO A 96 -7.29 8.87 -14.27
CA PRO A 96 -6.45 9.10 -15.44
C PRO A 96 -6.45 10.55 -15.92
N GLY A 97 -7.41 11.36 -15.49
CA GLY A 97 -7.49 12.78 -15.80
C GLY A 97 -8.20 13.58 -14.73
N LYS A 98 -8.24 14.91 -14.90
CA LYS A 98 -8.73 15.86 -13.87
C LYS A 98 -10.17 15.56 -13.38
N ASN A 99 -11.03 15.11 -14.27
CA ASN A 99 -12.44 14.80 -13.98
C ASN A 99 -12.77 13.37 -14.44
N GLN A 100 -11.83 12.46 -14.38
CA GLN A 100 -12.01 11.08 -14.77
C GLN A 100 -11.79 10.18 -13.58
N ALA A 101 -12.64 9.17 -13.45
CA ALA A 101 -12.51 8.13 -12.46
C ALA A 101 -12.82 6.78 -13.11
N VAL A 102 -11.95 5.80 -12.87
CA VAL A 102 -12.07 4.45 -13.42
C VAL A 102 -12.01 3.48 -12.26
N LEU A 103 -13.07 2.70 -12.09
CA LEU A 103 -13.07 1.61 -11.12
C LEU A 103 -12.31 0.43 -11.72
N VAL A 104 -11.22 0.07 -11.09
CA VAL A 104 -10.42 -1.11 -11.44
C VAL A 104 -10.75 -2.23 -10.46
N VAL A 105 -11.12 -3.39 -10.99
CA VAL A 105 -11.48 -4.57 -10.21
C VAL A 105 -10.60 -5.73 -10.65
N ALA A 106 -9.85 -6.31 -9.72
CA ALA A 106 -9.16 -7.57 -9.94
C ALA A 106 -10.06 -8.72 -9.47
N ALA A 107 -10.38 -9.64 -10.37
CA ALA A 107 -11.34 -10.70 -10.13
C ALA A 107 -10.83 -12.08 -10.56
N ALA A 108 -11.28 -13.12 -9.86
CA ALA A 108 -11.01 -14.51 -10.24
C ALA A 108 -11.73 -14.88 -11.54
N ASP A 109 -12.96 -14.37 -11.71
CA ASP A 109 -13.73 -14.46 -12.96
C ASP A 109 -14.03 -13.04 -13.47
N PRO A 110 -13.17 -12.46 -14.31
CA PRO A 110 -13.35 -11.12 -14.85
C PRO A 110 -14.63 -10.97 -15.65
N ALA A 111 -15.04 -11.99 -16.40
CA ALA A 111 -16.21 -11.95 -17.26
C ALA A 111 -17.51 -11.83 -16.45
N ALA A 112 -17.62 -12.60 -15.37
CA ALA A 112 -18.78 -12.54 -14.48
C ALA A 112 -18.89 -11.18 -13.79
N VAL A 113 -17.76 -10.64 -13.29
CA VAL A 113 -17.71 -9.32 -12.63
C VAL A 113 -18.01 -8.22 -13.64
N GLU A 114 -17.48 -8.29 -14.85
CA GLU A 114 -17.75 -7.33 -15.90
C GLU A 114 -19.23 -7.32 -16.29
N ALA A 115 -19.84 -8.49 -16.51
CA ALA A 115 -21.26 -8.60 -16.83
C ALA A 115 -22.16 -8.00 -15.73
N ARG A 116 -21.77 -8.12 -14.47
CA ARG A 116 -22.50 -7.56 -13.32
C ARG A 116 -22.37 -6.04 -13.23
N LEU A 117 -21.16 -5.49 -13.39
CA LEU A 117 -20.87 -4.08 -13.12
C LEU A 117 -20.97 -3.18 -14.35
N ARG A 118 -20.77 -3.70 -15.55
CA ARG A 118 -20.79 -2.92 -16.80
C ARG A 118 -22.09 -2.16 -17.04
N PRO A 119 -23.30 -2.70 -16.74
CA PRO A 119 -24.55 -1.96 -16.91
C PRO A 119 -24.62 -0.68 -16.06
N GLN A 120 -23.96 -0.64 -14.91
CA GLN A 120 -23.98 0.51 -13.99
C GLN A 120 -22.83 1.47 -14.27
N LEU A 121 -21.61 0.95 -14.49
CA LEU A 121 -20.38 1.73 -14.58
C LEU A 121 -19.99 2.07 -16.03
N GLY A 122 -20.60 1.40 -17.00
CA GLY A 122 -20.32 1.64 -18.41
C GLY A 122 -18.82 1.61 -18.72
N ARG A 123 -18.34 2.68 -19.34
CA ARG A 123 -16.94 2.83 -19.77
C ARG A 123 -15.98 3.18 -18.64
N SER A 124 -16.47 3.50 -17.44
CA SER A 124 -15.64 3.78 -16.24
C SER A 124 -15.19 2.52 -15.49
N LEU A 125 -15.45 1.33 -16.04
CA LEU A 125 -15.06 0.06 -15.46
C LEU A 125 -13.89 -0.57 -16.22
N CYS A 126 -12.88 -1.00 -15.45
CA CYS A 126 -11.76 -1.84 -15.91
C CYS A 126 -11.71 -3.09 -15.05
N VAL A 127 -11.91 -4.26 -15.63
CA VAL A 127 -11.79 -5.54 -14.93
C VAL A 127 -10.56 -6.27 -15.43
N VAL A 128 -9.73 -6.72 -14.49
CA VAL A 128 -8.51 -7.48 -14.77
C VAL A 128 -8.54 -8.83 -14.06
N PRO A 129 -7.89 -9.87 -14.60
CA PRO A 129 -7.76 -11.13 -13.89
C PRO A 129 -6.93 -10.92 -12.62
N SER A 130 -7.38 -11.47 -11.50
CA SER A 130 -6.61 -11.45 -10.26
C SER A 130 -5.44 -12.43 -10.33
N ARG A 131 -4.27 -12.00 -9.83
CA ARG A 131 -3.10 -12.88 -9.67
C ARG A 131 -3.24 -13.85 -8.51
N TRP A 132 -4.00 -13.45 -7.49
CA TRP A 132 -4.11 -14.16 -6.22
C TRP A 132 -5.56 -14.50 -5.96
N THR A 133 -5.79 -15.61 -5.28
CA THR A 133 -7.09 -15.86 -4.67
C THR A 133 -7.19 -15.13 -3.32
N GLN A 134 -8.42 -14.91 -2.85
CA GLN A 134 -8.62 -14.34 -1.52
C GLN A 134 -7.97 -15.21 -0.43
N ASP A 135 -8.09 -16.53 -0.55
CA ASP A 135 -7.47 -17.48 0.39
C ASP A 135 -5.94 -17.35 0.45
N GLN A 136 -5.29 -17.09 -0.68
CA GLN A 136 -3.83 -16.85 -0.71
C GLN A 136 -3.45 -15.57 0.02
N LEU A 137 -4.20 -14.48 -0.20
CA LEU A 137 -3.97 -13.21 0.50
C LEU A 137 -4.23 -13.36 2.00
N ASP A 138 -5.31 -14.04 2.36
CA ASP A 138 -5.67 -14.29 3.76
C ASP A 138 -4.63 -15.17 4.46
N ALA A 139 -4.14 -16.22 3.82
CA ALA A 139 -3.09 -17.06 4.38
C ALA A 139 -1.80 -16.28 4.68
N VAL A 140 -1.40 -15.36 3.78
CA VAL A 140 -0.25 -14.48 4.02
C VAL A 140 -0.52 -13.53 5.19
N ARG A 141 -1.68 -12.88 5.21
CA ARG A 141 -2.08 -11.96 6.28
C ARG A 141 -2.11 -12.66 7.64
N ASP A 142 -2.74 -13.84 7.72
CA ASP A 142 -2.91 -14.59 8.96
C ASP A 142 -1.56 -15.09 9.50
N HIS A 143 -0.66 -15.53 8.62
CA HIS A 143 0.70 -15.90 9.00
C HIS A 143 1.48 -14.73 9.61
N LEU A 144 1.37 -13.54 9.02
CA LEU A 144 1.96 -12.31 9.55
C LEU A 144 1.30 -11.92 10.88
N HIS A 145 -0.02 -11.99 10.96
CA HIS A 145 -0.76 -11.62 12.18
C HIS A 145 -0.36 -12.48 13.39
N GLN A 146 -0.22 -13.79 13.21
CA GLN A 146 0.24 -14.71 14.25
C GLN A 146 1.64 -14.38 14.79
N ARG A 147 2.46 -13.68 14.00
CA ARG A 147 3.84 -13.30 14.35
C ARG A 147 4.03 -11.81 14.59
N TRP A 148 2.93 -11.09 14.76
CA TRP A 148 2.91 -9.64 14.89
C TRP A 148 3.97 -9.11 15.86
N GLN A 149 3.97 -9.58 17.09
CA GLN A 149 4.91 -9.14 18.11
C GLN A 149 6.33 -9.64 17.84
N HIS A 150 6.48 -10.89 17.44
CA HIS A 150 7.76 -11.50 17.17
C HIS A 150 8.54 -10.80 16.05
N TRP A 151 7.83 -10.38 15.00
CA TRP A 151 8.44 -9.68 13.87
C TRP A 151 8.39 -8.15 13.99
N ASN A 152 7.91 -7.62 15.12
CA ASN A 152 7.76 -6.18 15.37
C ASN A 152 7.00 -5.48 14.25
N LEU A 153 5.85 -6.05 13.86
CA LEU A 153 4.99 -5.45 12.86
C LEU A 153 4.33 -4.20 13.44
N LEU A 154 4.29 -3.13 12.66
CA LEU A 154 3.67 -1.86 12.99
C LEU A 154 2.32 -1.70 12.32
N ARG A 155 2.19 -2.24 11.10
CA ARG A 155 0.96 -2.24 10.33
C ARG A 155 0.89 -3.48 9.44
N LEU A 156 -0.32 -3.89 9.12
CA LEU A 156 -0.58 -5.02 8.24
C LEU A 156 -1.92 -4.78 7.55
N GLY A 157 -1.97 -4.96 6.25
CA GLY A 157 -3.21 -4.85 5.52
C GLY A 157 -3.05 -5.04 4.02
N PRO A 158 -4.18 -5.18 3.32
CA PRO A 158 -4.18 -5.21 1.88
C PRO A 158 -3.82 -3.83 1.33
N GLN A 159 -3.01 -3.82 0.30
CA GLN A 159 -2.73 -2.67 -0.54
C GLN A 159 -2.95 -3.03 -2.01
N HIS A 160 -3.01 -2.01 -2.86
CA HIS A 160 -3.23 -2.18 -4.29
C HIS A 160 -2.02 -1.66 -5.06
N GLY A 161 -1.58 -2.40 -6.07
CA GLY A 161 -0.54 -1.99 -7.00
C GLY A 161 -1.07 -1.10 -8.13
N GLN A 162 -0.16 -0.47 -8.87
CA GLN A 162 -0.52 0.27 -10.09
C GLN A 162 -1.10 -0.62 -11.19
N ASP A 163 -0.88 -1.92 -11.09
CA ASP A 163 -1.47 -2.95 -11.95
C ASP A 163 -2.90 -3.34 -11.54
N GLY A 164 -3.48 -2.68 -10.53
CA GLY A 164 -4.79 -2.98 -9.99
C GLY A 164 -4.84 -4.24 -9.11
N GLN A 165 -3.71 -4.91 -8.88
CA GLN A 165 -3.67 -6.14 -8.09
C GLN A 165 -3.60 -5.86 -6.59
N ALA A 166 -4.26 -6.70 -5.80
CA ALA A 166 -4.07 -6.71 -4.35
C ALA A 166 -2.74 -7.38 -3.98
N HIS A 167 -2.14 -6.90 -2.91
CA HIS A 167 -1.06 -7.56 -2.20
C HIS A 167 -1.15 -7.24 -0.70
N ILE A 168 -0.48 -8.01 0.12
CA ILE A 168 -0.38 -7.72 1.55
C ILE A 168 0.84 -6.83 1.78
N ALA A 169 0.65 -5.70 2.47
CA ALA A 169 1.73 -4.85 2.93
C ALA A 169 1.92 -4.99 4.43
N ALA A 170 3.18 -5.20 4.83
CA ALA A 170 3.58 -5.29 6.22
C ALA A 170 4.61 -4.21 6.55
N GLY A 171 4.18 -3.20 7.32
CA GLY A 171 5.07 -2.22 7.92
C GLY A 171 5.74 -2.80 9.15
N LEU A 172 7.06 -2.67 9.27
CA LEU A 172 7.84 -3.25 10.37
C LEU A 172 9.00 -2.33 10.75
N VAL A 173 9.49 -2.46 11.96
CA VAL A 173 10.64 -1.66 12.41
C VAL A 173 11.86 -1.94 11.52
N ARG A 174 12.17 -3.21 11.27
CA ARG A 174 13.25 -3.66 10.39
C ARG A 174 12.95 -5.04 9.83
N VAL A 175 13.52 -5.39 8.69
CA VAL A 175 13.42 -6.75 8.15
C VAL A 175 14.33 -7.67 8.95
N LEU A 176 13.74 -8.65 9.64
CA LEU A 176 14.48 -9.73 10.30
C LEU A 176 14.84 -10.83 9.29
N PRO A 177 15.94 -11.58 9.47
CA PRO A 177 16.32 -12.65 8.55
C PRO A 177 15.22 -13.69 8.33
N GLU A 178 14.48 -14.03 9.37
CA GLU A 178 13.40 -15.03 9.33
C GLU A 178 12.25 -14.61 8.40
N ILE A 179 11.75 -13.37 8.54
CA ILE A 179 10.70 -12.86 7.67
C ILE A 179 11.21 -12.70 6.24
N ALA A 180 12.49 -12.31 6.06
CA ALA A 180 13.08 -12.22 4.73
C ALA A 180 13.12 -13.58 4.04
N VAL A 181 13.58 -14.62 4.73
CA VAL A 181 13.60 -16.00 4.21
C VAL A 181 12.18 -16.47 3.89
N TRP A 182 11.24 -16.28 4.81
CA TRP A 182 9.84 -16.65 4.56
C TRP A 182 9.25 -15.91 3.35
N ALA A 183 9.48 -14.62 3.24
CA ALA A 183 8.98 -13.81 2.12
C ALA A 183 9.50 -14.32 0.76
N THR A 184 10.74 -14.85 0.69
CA THR A 184 11.26 -15.45 -0.54
C THR A 184 10.60 -16.77 -0.93
N SER A 185 9.92 -17.45 0.00
CA SER A 185 9.16 -18.67 -0.27
C SER A 185 7.76 -18.39 -0.84
N LEU A 186 7.31 -17.14 -0.78
CA LEU A 186 6.01 -16.73 -1.31
C LEU A 186 6.07 -16.43 -2.81
N PRO A 187 4.94 -16.52 -3.52
CA PRO A 187 4.84 -16.03 -4.89
C PRO A 187 5.24 -14.55 -4.96
N SER A 188 6.03 -14.20 -5.98
CA SER A 188 6.53 -12.83 -6.15
C SER A 188 5.41 -11.80 -6.28
N GLY A 189 5.41 -10.78 -5.44
CA GLY A 189 4.47 -9.66 -5.46
C GLY A 189 3.22 -9.85 -4.58
N ILE A 190 3.03 -11.00 -3.90
CA ILE A 190 1.91 -11.17 -2.96
C ILE A 190 2.14 -10.44 -1.63
N LEU A 191 3.40 -10.19 -1.28
CA LEU A 191 3.80 -9.50 -0.04
C LEU A 191 4.78 -8.38 -0.36
N THR A 192 4.57 -7.23 0.29
CA THR A 192 5.52 -6.12 0.35
C THR A 192 5.92 -5.88 1.80
N LEU A 193 7.23 -5.87 2.07
CA LEU A 193 7.78 -5.51 3.38
C LEU A 193 8.23 -4.05 3.34
N GLU A 194 7.75 -3.24 4.28
CA GLU A 194 8.00 -1.81 4.37
C GLU A 194 8.73 -1.47 5.69
N PRO A 195 10.05 -1.64 5.72
CA PRO A 195 10.82 -1.36 6.92
C PRO A 195 10.97 0.14 7.17
N TRP A 196 10.81 0.55 8.42
CA TRP A 196 11.13 1.91 8.85
C TRP A 196 12.63 2.14 8.96
N LEU A 197 13.38 1.10 9.34
CA LEU A 197 14.82 1.13 9.43
C LEU A 197 15.44 0.25 8.35
N THR A 198 16.22 0.86 7.48
CA THR A 198 17.01 0.15 6.45
C THR A 198 18.49 0.24 6.82
N PRO A 199 19.24 -0.89 6.72
CA PRO A 199 20.67 -0.83 6.93
C PRO A 199 21.32 0.11 5.92
N VAL A 200 22.08 1.11 6.39
CA VAL A 200 23.00 1.86 5.54
C VAL A 200 24.30 1.10 5.46
N ARG A 201 24.81 0.87 4.26
CA ARG A 201 26.18 0.37 4.08
C ARG A 201 27.14 1.46 4.61
N GLY A 202 27.73 1.21 5.77
CA GLY A 202 28.85 2.03 6.19
C GLY A 202 29.97 1.87 5.17
N ASP A 203 30.48 2.96 4.62
CA ASP A 203 31.80 2.97 4.03
C ASP A 203 32.74 2.45 5.10
N ARG A 204 33.15 1.19 4.96
CA ARG A 204 34.31 0.71 5.71
C ARG A 204 35.47 1.52 5.14
N GLY A 205 35.76 2.65 5.79
CA GLY A 205 36.96 3.39 5.51
C GLY A 205 38.12 2.40 5.53
N THR A 206 38.72 2.23 4.40
CA THR A 206 40.03 1.61 4.26
C THR A 206 41.01 2.41 5.14
N THR A 207 41.17 1.99 6.39
CA THR A 207 42.33 2.41 7.16
C THR A 207 43.54 1.75 6.50
N SER A 208 44.26 2.58 5.77
CA SER A 208 45.62 2.31 5.34
C SER A 208 46.57 2.31 6.53
#